data_80495986f7d3dd9a25fd70f39c4e3c9a
#
_entry.id   80495986f7d3dd9a25fd70f39c4e3c9a
#
_cell.length_a   1.000
_cell.length_b   1.000
_cell.length_c   1.000
_cell.angle_alpha   90.00
_cell.angle_beta   90.00
_cell.angle_gamma   90.00
#
_symmetry.space_group_name_H-M   'P 1'
#
loop_
_entity.id
_entity.type
_entity.pdbx_description
1 polymer ?
#
loop_
_entity_poly.entity_id
_entity_poly.type
_entity_poly.pdbx_seq_one_letter_code
_entity_poly.pdbx_strand_id
1 'polypeptide(L)'
;MTRIRHVAVVIPARDEADTIEATIDSVERARRDLPAGVSSSCVVVVDASSDATGSVIQRRTRMDPNGGRSASSVVVRTAHGCVGAARSVGCRVALAGSLHRPRHVWLANTDADTVVPVNWLSAQLELAERDVSAVAGIVELGTDVDDRLRADFAATYELSPDGTHRHVHGANMGTRGDVYLLAGGWRRLHSGEDHDLWSRLDHVATRVSSTAIRVRTSARLVGRAPAGFAQDIARIAGAGESSIAASVAREATVA
;
A
#
# COMPACT_ATOMS: atom_id res chain seq x y z
N MET A 1 9.69 20.07 15.28
CA MET A 1 8.69 19.04 14.87
C MET A 1 7.73 19.60 13.83
N THR A 2 7.57 18.93 12.72
CA THR A 2 6.67 19.36 11.64
C THR A 2 5.32 18.69 11.80
N ARG A 3 4.29 19.43 12.18
CA ARG A 3 2.93 18.89 12.35
C ARG A 3 2.31 18.58 10.99
N ILE A 4 1.81 17.36 10.80
CA ILE A 4 0.99 16.98 9.65
C ILE A 4 -0.41 17.60 9.80
N ARG A 5 -0.92 18.17 8.72
CA ARG A 5 -2.25 18.81 8.64
C ARG A 5 -3.17 18.19 7.60
N HIS A 6 -2.59 17.42 6.69
CA HIS A 6 -3.32 16.75 5.63
C HIS A 6 -2.72 15.38 5.36
N VAL A 7 -3.58 14.38 5.21
CA VAL A 7 -3.20 13.04 4.76
C VAL A 7 -3.80 12.80 3.38
N ALA A 8 -2.97 12.47 2.41
CA ALA A 8 -3.41 12.08 1.08
C ALA A 8 -3.13 10.59 0.86
N VAL A 9 -4.19 9.80 0.67
CA VAL A 9 -4.06 8.39 0.31
C VAL A 9 -3.98 8.27 -1.21
N VAL A 10 -3.04 7.47 -1.71
CA VAL A 10 -2.82 7.21 -3.14
C VAL A 10 -2.98 5.73 -3.40
N ILE A 11 -3.88 5.39 -4.35
CA ILE A 11 -4.23 4.02 -4.73
C ILE A 11 -4.04 3.87 -6.25
N PRO A 12 -2.98 3.21 -6.73
CA PRO A 12 -2.88 2.80 -8.12
C PRO A 12 -3.83 1.62 -8.34
N ALA A 13 -4.60 1.63 -9.43
CA ALA A 13 -5.56 0.56 -9.76
C ALA A 13 -5.44 0.18 -11.23
N ARG A 14 -5.27 -1.12 -11.50
CA ARG A 14 -5.29 -1.70 -12.84
C ARG A 14 -5.97 -3.05 -12.81
N ASP A 15 -7.11 -3.16 -13.49
CA ASP A 15 -7.91 -4.39 -13.56
C ASP A 15 -8.27 -4.97 -12.18
N GLU A 16 -8.82 -4.11 -11.30
CA GLU A 16 -9.13 -4.40 -9.88
C GLU A 16 -10.63 -4.25 -9.57
N ALA A 17 -11.52 -4.56 -10.55
CA ALA A 17 -12.96 -4.39 -10.38
C ALA A 17 -13.52 -5.15 -9.16
N ASP A 18 -12.95 -6.31 -8.83
CA ASP A 18 -13.42 -7.19 -7.75
C ASP A 18 -12.94 -6.77 -6.35
N THR A 19 -11.86 -5.99 -6.26
CA THR A 19 -11.16 -5.70 -4.99
C THR A 19 -11.24 -4.23 -4.57
N ILE A 20 -11.28 -3.32 -5.55
CA ILE A 20 -11.15 -1.88 -5.32
C ILE A 20 -12.22 -1.31 -4.39
N GLU A 21 -13.43 -1.84 -4.36
CA GLU A 21 -14.50 -1.34 -3.49
C GLU A 21 -14.17 -1.59 -2.02
N ALA A 22 -13.73 -2.80 -1.67
CA ALA A 22 -13.30 -3.15 -0.31
C ALA A 22 -12.10 -2.31 0.14
N THR A 23 -11.15 -2.06 -0.76
CA THR A 23 -10.01 -1.19 -0.50
C THR A 23 -10.46 0.24 -0.18
N ILE A 24 -11.29 0.84 -1.03
CA ILE A 24 -11.81 2.21 -0.81
C ILE A 24 -12.57 2.29 0.51
N ASP A 25 -13.43 1.31 0.83
CA ASP A 25 -14.18 1.27 2.07
C ASP A 25 -13.27 1.21 3.31
N SER A 26 -12.20 0.45 3.24
CA SER A 26 -11.23 0.34 4.33
C SER A 26 -10.47 1.67 4.52
N VAL A 27 -10.06 2.30 3.44
CA VAL A 27 -9.39 3.62 3.45
C VAL A 27 -10.33 4.69 4.00
N GLU A 28 -11.61 4.69 3.61
CA GLU A 28 -12.58 5.65 4.15
C GLU A 28 -12.78 5.49 5.66
N ARG A 29 -12.79 4.25 6.18
CA ARG A 29 -12.81 4.01 7.64
C ARG A 29 -11.56 4.58 8.32
N ALA A 30 -10.37 4.33 7.77
CA ALA A 30 -9.12 4.85 8.31
C ALA A 30 -9.04 6.39 8.27
N ARG A 31 -9.63 7.02 7.25
CA ARG A 31 -9.70 8.49 7.12
C ARG A 31 -10.63 9.11 8.18
N ARG A 32 -11.70 8.43 8.56
CA ARG A 32 -12.62 8.90 9.64
C ARG A 32 -11.98 8.80 11.03
N ASP A 33 -11.00 7.91 11.20
CA ASP A 33 -10.23 7.72 12.44
C ASP A 33 -9.11 8.76 12.64
N LEU A 34 -8.88 9.62 11.66
CA LEU A 34 -7.84 10.65 11.76
C LEU A 34 -8.12 11.63 12.91
N PRO A 35 -7.08 12.11 13.60
CA PRO A 35 -7.21 13.09 14.66
C PRO A 35 -7.92 14.37 14.21
N ALA A 36 -8.65 15.01 15.13
CA ALA A 36 -9.32 16.28 14.86
C ALA A 36 -8.32 17.34 14.36
N GLY A 37 -8.70 18.05 13.29
CA GLY A 37 -7.87 19.09 12.66
C GLY A 37 -6.89 18.56 11.60
N VAL A 38 -6.85 17.27 11.34
CA VAL A 38 -6.16 16.68 10.20
C VAL A 38 -7.18 16.44 9.09
N SER A 39 -7.02 17.14 7.96
CA SER A 39 -7.84 16.90 6.75
C SER A 39 -7.31 15.71 5.95
N SER A 40 -8.13 15.15 5.07
CA SER A 40 -7.67 14.05 4.23
C SER A 40 -8.26 14.06 2.82
N SER A 41 -7.55 13.46 1.87
CA SER A 41 -8.00 13.19 0.51
C SER A 41 -7.60 11.75 0.08
N CYS A 42 -8.29 11.23 -0.93
CA CYS A 42 -7.95 9.96 -1.57
C CYS A 42 -7.83 10.18 -3.08
N VAL A 43 -6.74 9.73 -3.67
CA VAL A 43 -6.51 9.78 -5.12
C VAL A 43 -6.40 8.36 -5.63
N VAL A 44 -7.39 7.95 -6.43
CA VAL A 44 -7.35 6.66 -7.13
C VAL A 44 -6.89 6.89 -8.55
N VAL A 45 -5.82 6.22 -8.96
CA VAL A 45 -5.26 6.29 -10.30
C VAL A 45 -5.60 5.03 -11.07
N VAL A 46 -6.58 5.11 -11.96
CA VAL A 46 -6.97 4.02 -12.86
C VAL A 46 -6.01 4.02 -14.04
N ASP A 47 -5.04 3.08 -14.04
CA ASP A 47 -3.95 3.05 -15.02
C ASP A 47 -4.09 1.88 -15.98
N ALA A 48 -4.43 2.18 -17.24
CA ALA A 48 -4.56 1.19 -18.31
C ALA A 48 -5.49 -0.01 -17.97
N SER A 49 -6.54 0.22 -17.18
CA SER A 49 -7.54 -0.81 -16.87
C SER A 49 -8.43 -1.08 -18.09
N SER A 50 -8.66 -2.36 -18.35
CA SER A 50 -9.52 -2.87 -19.41
C SER A 50 -10.86 -3.41 -18.90
N ASP A 51 -10.97 -3.64 -17.59
CA ASP A 51 -12.15 -4.16 -16.89
C ASP A 51 -13.10 -3.05 -16.37
N ALA A 52 -14.03 -3.43 -15.49
CA ALA A 52 -15.00 -2.52 -14.89
C ALA A 52 -14.45 -1.64 -13.75
N THR A 53 -13.14 -1.67 -13.43
CA THR A 53 -12.52 -0.91 -12.31
C THR A 53 -12.97 0.55 -12.27
N GLY A 54 -12.85 1.26 -13.40
CA GLY A 54 -13.22 2.66 -13.47
C GLY A 54 -14.72 2.89 -13.24
N SER A 55 -15.58 1.97 -13.66
CA SER A 55 -17.03 2.05 -13.48
C SER A 55 -17.44 1.78 -12.03
N VAL A 56 -16.77 0.84 -11.36
CA VAL A 56 -16.96 0.55 -9.92
C VAL A 56 -16.65 1.80 -9.10
N ILE A 57 -15.49 2.41 -9.31
CA ILE A 57 -15.07 3.63 -8.60
C ILE A 57 -16.04 4.78 -8.86
N GLN A 58 -16.47 4.97 -10.12
CA GLN A 58 -17.39 6.06 -10.47
C GLN A 58 -18.76 5.89 -9.82
N ARG A 59 -19.30 4.67 -9.74
CA ARG A 59 -20.55 4.41 -9.01
C ARG A 59 -20.40 4.77 -7.54
N ARG A 60 -19.30 4.37 -6.92
CA ARG A 60 -19.00 4.61 -5.51
C ARG A 60 -18.95 6.11 -5.19
N THR A 61 -18.28 6.91 -6.01
CA THR A 61 -18.18 8.36 -5.81
C THR A 61 -19.52 9.09 -5.99
N ARG A 62 -20.45 8.53 -6.78
CA ARG A 62 -21.80 9.08 -6.97
C ARG A 62 -22.77 8.73 -5.84
N MET A 63 -22.53 7.61 -5.13
CA MET A 63 -23.43 7.07 -4.11
C MET A 63 -23.13 7.59 -2.70
N ASP A 64 -22.22 8.55 -2.53
CA ASP A 64 -22.03 9.23 -1.26
C ASP A 64 -22.92 10.51 -1.21
N PRO A 65 -24.24 10.38 -0.87
CA PRO A 65 -25.18 11.50 -0.89
C PRO A 65 -25.03 12.40 0.34
N ASN A 66 -24.23 11.96 1.32
CA ASN A 66 -24.11 12.66 2.59
C ASN A 66 -22.92 13.62 2.62
N GLY A 67 -22.44 14.20 1.54
CA GLY A 67 -21.53 15.36 1.48
C GLY A 67 -20.86 15.83 2.77
N GLY A 68 -20.94 14.99 3.80
CA GLY A 68 -20.39 15.19 5.11
C GLY A 68 -18.89 15.00 5.04
N ARG A 69 -18.15 16.12 5.04
CA ARG A 69 -16.70 16.24 5.36
C ARG A 69 -15.76 15.08 4.99
N SER A 70 -16.26 14.01 4.42
CA SER A 70 -15.54 12.89 3.85
C SER A 70 -15.05 13.32 2.48
N ALA A 71 -14.05 14.07 2.56
CA ALA A 71 -12.89 14.16 1.73
C ALA A 71 -13.10 13.92 0.24
N SER A 72 -12.67 14.90 -0.52
CA SER A 72 -12.47 14.83 -1.95
C SER A 72 -11.74 13.52 -2.36
N SER A 73 -12.49 12.57 -2.89
CA SER A 73 -11.90 11.46 -3.63
C SER A 73 -11.74 11.90 -5.07
N VAL A 74 -10.51 11.85 -5.57
CA VAL A 74 -10.17 12.23 -6.95
C VAL A 74 -9.85 10.97 -7.73
N VAL A 75 -10.49 10.81 -8.89
CA VAL A 75 -10.20 9.69 -9.80
C VAL A 75 -9.43 10.25 -10.99
N VAL A 76 -8.24 9.69 -11.22
CA VAL A 76 -7.40 10.04 -12.36
C VAL A 76 -7.30 8.84 -13.29
N ARG A 77 -7.41 9.05 -14.58
CA ARG A 77 -7.22 8.00 -15.60
C ARG A 77 -5.90 8.22 -16.31
N THR A 78 -5.13 7.14 -16.45
CA THR A 78 -3.84 7.13 -17.14
C THR A 78 -3.72 5.87 -18.01
N ALA A 79 -2.74 5.85 -18.90
CA ALA A 79 -2.46 4.73 -19.79
C ALA A 79 -0.97 4.35 -19.78
N HIS A 80 -0.33 4.48 -18.62
CA HIS A 80 1.10 4.19 -18.47
C HIS A 80 1.40 2.70 -18.41
N GLY A 81 0.46 1.89 -17.88
CA GLY A 81 0.65 0.46 -17.65
C GLY A 81 1.80 0.18 -16.68
N CYS A 82 2.06 1.10 -15.73
CA CYS A 82 3.24 1.09 -14.88
C CYS A 82 2.90 1.60 -13.47
N VAL A 83 3.02 0.75 -12.46
CA VAL A 83 2.63 1.06 -11.08
C VAL A 83 3.40 2.27 -10.51
N GLY A 84 4.71 2.36 -10.74
CA GLY A 84 5.50 3.51 -10.30
C GLY A 84 5.04 4.82 -10.93
N ALA A 85 4.66 4.81 -12.23
CA ALA A 85 4.09 5.98 -12.89
C ALA A 85 2.71 6.35 -12.32
N ALA A 86 1.84 5.37 -12.07
CA ALA A 86 0.53 5.60 -11.47
C ALA A 86 0.65 6.21 -10.07
N ARG A 87 1.51 5.66 -9.20
CA ARG A 87 1.80 6.24 -7.86
C ARG A 87 2.35 7.66 -7.97
N SER A 88 3.27 7.93 -8.92
CA SER A 88 3.83 9.27 -9.16
C SER A 88 2.75 10.27 -9.55
N VAL A 89 1.84 9.90 -10.46
CA VAL A 89 0.69 10.74 -10.84
C VAL A 89 -0.20 11.00 -9.64
N GLY A 90 -0.54 9.98 -8.86
CA GLY A 90 -1.38 10.10 -7.67
C GLY A 90 -0.79 11.05 -6.63
N CYS A 91 0.49 10.90 -6.29
CA CYS A 91 1.18 11.77 -5.34
C CYS A 91 1.25 13.22 -5.83
N ARG A 92 1.50 13.44 -7.13
CA ARG A 92 1.51 14.78 -7.72
C ARG A 92 0.14 15.45 -7.65
N VAL A 93 -0.93 14.73 -7.98
CA VAL A 93 -2.30 15.22 -7.87
C VAL A 93 -2.66 15.54 -6.42
N ALA A 94 -2.28 14.66 -5.49
CA ALA A 94 -2.51 14.83 -4.07
C ALA A 94 -1.82 16.10 -3.51
N LEU A 95 -0.55 16.30 -3.87
CA LEU A 95 0.21 17.50 -3.44
C LEU A 95 -0.32 18.77 -4.08
N ALA A 96 -0.67 18.73 -5.37
CA ALA A 96 -1.22 19.91 -6.09
C ALA A 96 -2.62 20.29 -5.59
N GLY A 97 -3.45 19.33 -5.19
CA GLY A 97 -4.79 19.55 -4.64
C GLY A 97 -4.80 19.93 -3.15
N SER A 98 -3.67 19.84 -2.45
CA SER A 98 -3.59 20.20 -1.04
C SER A 98 -3.45 21.71 -0.84
N LEU A 99 -4.20 22.27 0.13
CA LEU A 99 -4.05 23.66 0.58
C LEU A 99 -2.84 23.85 1.51
N HIS A 100 -2.13 22.79 1.84
CA HIS A 100 -0.99 22.80 2.75
C HIS A 100 0.33 22.66 2.00
N ARG A 101 1.40 23.25 2.55
CA ARG A 101 2.76 23.04 2.03
C ARG A 101 3.15 21.56 2.14
N PRO A 102 3.97 21.01 1.23
CA PRO A 102 4.33 19.58 1.21
C PRO A 102 4.82 19.03 2.55
N ARG A 103 5.54 19.83 3.35
CA ARG A 103 6.01 19.43 4.69
C ARG A 103 4.87 19.13 5.68
N HIS A 104 3.67 19.63 5.45
CA HIS A 104 2.47 19.39 6.27
C HIS A 104 1.53 18.36 5.66
N VAL A 105 1.92 17.72 4.57
CA VAL A 105 1.16 16.68 3.88
C VAL A 105 1.84 15.33 4.11
N TRP A 106 1.06 14.35 4.51
CA TRP A 106 1.47 12.94 4.58
C TRP A 106 0.89 12.20 3.37
N LEU A 107 1.74 11.57 2.57
CA LEU A 107 1.37 10.73 1.45
C LEU A 107 1.35 9.28 1.91
N ALA A 108 0.18 8.68 2.03
CA ALA A 108 0.00 7.28 2.36
C ALA A 108 -0.33 6.48 1.09
N ASN A 109 0.43 5.43 0.80
CA ASN A 109 0.26 4.59 -0.37
C ASN A 109 -0.25 3.21 0.03
N THR A 110 -1.26 2.71 -0.70
CA THR A 110 -1.74 1.33 -0.59
C THR A 110 -2.12 0.82 -1.98
N ASP A 111 -2.34 -0.49 -2.13
CA ASP A 111 -2.73 -1.11 -3.40
C ASP A 111 -4.25 -1.28 -3.51
N ALA A 112 -4.75 -1.44 -4.74
CA ALA A 112 -6.18 -1.52 -5.03
C ALA A 112 -6.82 -2.86 -4.62
N ASP A 113 -6.05 -3.81 -4.16
CA ASP A 113 -6.45 -5.11 -3.62
C ASP A 113 -6.07 -5.28 -2.14
N THR A 114 -5.83 -4.17 -1.45
CA THR A 114 -5.35 -4.14 -0.07
C THR A 114 -6.39 -3.52 0.86
N VAL A 115 -6.70 -4.21 1.95
CA VAL A 115 -7.57 -3.74 3.03
C VAL A 115 -6.71 -3.22 4.17
N VAL A 116 -6.92 -1.96 4.54
CA VAL A 116 -6.19 -1.31 5.64
C VAL A 116 -7.01 -1.33 6.94
N PRO A 117 -6.40 -1.43 8.13
CA PRO A 117 -7.12 -1.34 9.41
C PRO A 117 -7.57 0.09 9.70
N VAL A 118 -8.52 0.25 10.61
CA VAL A 118 -9.08 1.56 10.96
C VAL A 118 -8.00 2.55 11.43
N ASN A 119 -7.05 2.08 12.22
CA ASN A 119 -5.94 2.89 12.75
C ASN A 119 -4.74 3.04 11.80
N TRP A 120 -4.87 2.65 10.53
CA TRP A 120 -3.74 2.64 9.59
C TRP A 120 -3.09 4.01 9.41
N LEU A 121 -3.90 5.05 9.29
CA LEU A 121 -3.41 6.42 9.09
C LEU A 121 -2.98 7.07 10.41
N SER A 122 -3.73 6.87 11.50
CA SER A 122 -3.40 7.40 12.81
C SER A 122 -2.08 6.82 13.34
N ALA A 123 -1.82 5.52 13.16
CA ALA A 123 -0.56 4.89 13.53
C ALA A 123 0.66 5.46 12.75
N GLN A 124 0.48 5.79 11.46
CA GLN A 124 1.53 6.47 10.69
C GLN A 124 1.79 7.89 11.21
N LEU A 125 0.73 8.62 11.58
CA LEU A 125 0.85 9.98 12.11
C LEU A 125 1.51 10.01 13.50
N GLU A 126 1.28 9.02 14.35
CA GLU A 126 1.97 8.88 15.63
C GLU A 126 3.49 8.77 15.46
N LEU A 127 3.96 8.08 14.41
CA LEU A 127 5.38 8.05 14.06
C LEU A 127 5.85 9.40 13.50
N ALA A 128 5.03 10.06 12.69
CA ALA A 128 5.35 11.38 12.15
C ALA A 128 5.48 12.45 13.24
N GLU A 129 4.72 12.35 14.35
CA GLU A 129 4.84 13.20 15.52
C GLU A 129 6.18 12.99 16.29
N ARG A 130 6.86 11.86 16.07
CA ARG A 130 8.18 11.54 16.58
C ARG A 130 9.30 11.87 15.59
N ASP A 131 9.06 12.81 14.67
CA ASP A 131 9.97 13.24 13.60
C ASP A 131 10.33 12.16 12.58
N VAL A 132 9.59 11.04 12.51
CA VAL A 132 9.69 10.10 11.41
C VAL A 132 9.06 10.73 10.18
N SER A 133 9.74 10.68 9.07
CA SER A 133 9.29 11.30 7.81
C SER A 133 9.04 10.30 6.68
N ALA A 134 9.37 9.03 6.89
CA ALA A 134 8.98 7.92 6.01
C ALA A 134 8.76 6.62 6.81
N VAL A 135 7.72 5.87 6.45
CA VAL A 135 7.33 4.63 7.12
C VAL A 135 7.09 3.54 6.08
N ALA A 136 7.59 2.33 6.37
CA ALA A 136 7.19 1.09 5.69
C ALA A 136 6.54 0.15 6.73
N GLY A 137 5.35 -0.35 6.44
CA GLY A 137 4.66 -1.31 7.29
C GLY A 137 4.67 -2.73 6.71
N ILE A 138 4.13 -3.68 7.49
CA ILE A 138 3.99 -5.08 7.09
C ILE A 138 2.77 -5.25 6.18
N VAL A 139 2.91 -6.15 5.21
CA VAL A 139 1.83 -6.68 4.40
C VAL A 139 1.54 -8.12 4.85
N GLU A 140 0.29 -8.43 5.14
CA GLU A 140 -0.20 -9.76 5.44
C GLU A 140 -1.04 -10.28 4.27
N LEU A 141 -1.10 -11.59 4.06
CA LEU A 141 -2.01 -12.18 3.10
C LEU A 141 -3.45 -12.18 3.65
N GLY A 142 -4.42 -11.95 2.77
CA GLY A 142 -5.84 -12.03 3.10
C GLY A 142 -6.27 -13.41 3.58
N THR A 143 -7.53 -13.53 3.98
CA THR A 143 -8.13 -14.79 4.45
C THR A 143 -8.67 -15.67 3.31
N ASP A 144 -8.48 -15.25 2.10
CA ASP A 144 -8.85 -15.91 0.85
C ASP A 144 -7.88 -17.05 0.44
N VAL A 145 -6.84 -17.28 1.25
CA VAL A 145 -5.89 -18.38 1.09
C VAL A 145 -5.81 -19.23 2.35
N ASP A 146 -5.23 -20.44 2.21
CA ASP A 146 -5.06 -21.36 3.32
C ASP A 146 -4.09 -20.84 4.39
N ASP A 147 -4.25 -21.35 5.61
CA ASP A 147 -3.46 -20.92 6.78
C ASP A 147 -1.97 -21.21 6.62
N ARG A 148 -1.63 -22.27 5.87
CA ARG A 148 -0.25 -22.65 5.64
C ARG A 148 0.46 -21.61 4.78
N LEU A 149 -0.13 -21.24 3.63
CA LEU A 149 0.47 -20.21 2.78
C LEU A 149 0.64 -18.87 3.52
N ARG A 150 -0.34 -18.53 4.38
CA ARG A 150 -0.23 -17.34 5.23
C ARG A 150 0.93 -17.44 6.23
N ALA A 151 1.09 -18.60 6.86
CA ALA A 151 2.18 -18.85 7.80
C ALA A 151 3.55 -18.85 7.10
N ASP A 152 3.65 -19.53 5.96
CA ASP A 152 4.89 -19.59 5.17
C ASP A 152 5.28 -18.19 4.67
N PHE A 153 4.31 -17.39 4.23
CA PHE A 153 4.56 -16.01 3.85
C PHE A 153 4.99 -15.15 5.06
N ALA A 154 4.29 -15.27 6.20
CA ALA A 154 4.67 -14.55 7.42
C ALA A 154 6.07 -14.92 7.90
N ALA A 155 6.50 -16.18 7.72
CA ALA A 155 7.84 -16.64 8.08
C ALA A 155 8.95 -16.02 7.20
N THR A 156 8.61 -15.46 6.03
CA THR A 156 9.62 -14.74 5.21
C THR A 156 10.03 -13.42 5.83
N TYR A 157 9.22 -12.86 6.75
CA TYR A 157 9.56 -11.63 7.45
C TYR A 157 10.60 -11.90 8.54
N GLU A 158 11.80 -11.39 8.33
CA GLU A 158 12.83 -11.31 9.37
C GLU A 158 12.50 -10.14 10.30
N LEU A 159 11.74 -10.42 11.36
CA LEU A 159 11.35 -9.41 12.34
C LEU A 159 12.45 -9.21 13.38
N SER A 160 12.87 -7.98 13.60
CA SER A 160 13.79 -7.62 14.67
C SER A 160 13.06 -7.50 16.02
N PRO A 161 13.73 -7.75 17.17
CA PRO A 161 13.11 -7.64 18.49
C PRO A 161 12.58 -6.25 18.84
N ASP A 162 13.10 -5.21 18.19
CA ASP A 162 12.66 -3.81 18.34
C ASP A 162 11.41 -3.47 17.50
N GLY A 163 10.81 -4.44 16.82
CA GLY A 163 9.64 -4.25 15.97
C GLY A 163 9.94 -3.64 14.60
N THR A 164 11.20 -3.68 14.15
CA THR A 164 11.59 -3.29 12.79
C THR A 164 11.68 -4.50 11.84
N HIS A 165 11.73 -4.24 10.54
CA HIS A 165 11.88 -5.25 9.50
C HIS A 165 12.58 -4.67 8.25
N ARG A 166 13.06 -5.54 7.35
CA ARG A 166 13.73 -5.13 6.11
C ARG A 166 12.81 -5.04 4.89
N HIS A 167 11.59 -5.54 5.01
CA HIS A 167 10.64 -5.59 3.90
C HIS A 167 10.07 -4.20 3.60
N VAL A 168 9.91 -3.91 2.33
CA VAL A 168 9.31 -2.67 1.82
C VAL A 168 8.27 -3.04 0.78
N HIS A 169 7.06 -2.53 0.95
CA HIS A 169 5.96 -2.76 0.02
C HIS A 169 5.22 -1.46 -0.25
N GLY A 170 5.05 -1.14 -1.51
CA GLY A 170 4.27 0.02 -1.93
C GLY A 170 2.82 0.00 -1.44
N ALA A 171 2.30 -1.19 -1.11
CA ALA A 171 0.98 -1.39 -0.51
C ALA A 171 0.85 -0.84 0.92
N ASN A 172 1.98 -0.58 1.61
CA ASN A 172 1.97 -0.08 3.00
C ASN A 172 3.15 0.88 3.25
N MET A 173 3.12 2.02 2.59
CA MET A 173 4.20 3.01 2.67
C MET A 173 3.64 4.41 2.89
N GLY A 174 4.21 5.14 3.85
CA GLY A 174 3.88 6.54 4.13
C GLY A 174 5.11 7.43 4.05
N THR A 175 4.96 8.65 3.52
CA THR A 175 6.05 9.63 3.45
C THR A 175 5.52 11.04 3.64
N ARG A 176 6.31 11.90 4.29
CA ARG A 176 6.03 13.34 4.31
C ARG A 176 6.33 13.94 2.94
N GLY A 177 5.44 14.79 2.45
CA GLY A 177 5.46 15.28 1.07
C GLY A 177 6.73 16.03 0.67
N ASP A 178 7.38 16.76 1.58
CA ASP A 178 8.63 17.46 1.29
C ASP A 178 9.81 16.48 1.09
N VAL A 179 9.94 15.44 1.94
CA VAL A 179 11.00 14.44 1.77
C VAL A 179 10.74 13.53 0.58
N TYR A 180 9.46 13.25 0.25
CA TYR A 180 9.07 12.58 -0.97
C TYR A 180 9.58 13.33 -2.22
N LEU A 181 9.37 14.65 -2.26
CA LEU A 181 9.85 15.50 -3.35
C LEU A 181 11.38 15.57 -3.40
N LEU A 182 12.03 15.69 -2.24
CA LEU A 182 13.49 15.74 -2.12
C LEU A 182 14.14 14.43 -2.58
N ALA A 183 13.51 13.29 -2.30
CA ALA A 183 13.93 11.97 -2.81
C ALA A 183 13.68 11.80 -4.32
N GLY A 184 13.01 12.75 -4.99
CA GLY A 184 12.64 12.67 -6.41
C GLY A 184 11.40 11.84 -6.72
N GLY A 185 10.63 11.44 -5.69
CA GLY A 185 9.35 10.74 -5.82
C GLY A 185 9.44 9.34 -6.44
N TRP A 186 8.28 8.77 -6.77
CA TRP A 186 8.19 7.46 -7.44
C TRP A 186 8.76 7.53 -8.86
N ARG A 187 9.66 6.60 -9.18
CA ARG A 187 10.17 6.43 -10.54
C ARG A 187 9.24 5.55 -11.38
N ARG A 188 9.31 5.70 -12.70
CA ARG A 188 8.55 4.90 -13.66
C ARG A 188 9.18 3.51 -13.79
N LEU A 189 8.92 2.66 -12.79
CA LEU A 189 9.34 1.27 -12.75
C LEU A 189 8.11 0.38 -12.75
N HIS A 190 8.18 -0.75 -13.45
CA HIS A 190 7.10 -1.74 -13.52
C HIS A 190 7.06 -2.63 -12.27
N SER A 191 8.17 -2.74 -11.55
CA SER A 191 8.33 -3.43 -10.27
C SER A 191 9.54 -2.87 -9.52
N GLY A 192 9.59 -3.04 -8.18
CA GLY A 192 10.68 -2.57 -7.32
C GLY A 192 10.74 -1.04 -7.15
N GLU A 193 9.69 -0.33 -7.53
CA GLU A 193 9.59 1.12 -7.36
C GLU A 193 9.58 1.54 -5.89
N ASP A 194 9.09 0.67 -5.02
CA ASP A 194 9.05 0.84 -3.57
C ASP A 194 10.45 0.71 -2.95
N HIS A 195 11.21 -0.30 -3.28
CA HIS A 195 12.60 -0.45 -2.89
C HIS A 195 13.47 0.69 -3.41
N ASP A 196 13.27 1.13 -4.66
CA ASP A 196 13.99 2.27 -5.24
C ASP A 196 13.70 3.57 -4.48
N LEU A 197 12.43 3.87 -4.19
CA LEU A 197 12.06 5.05 -3.41
C LEU A 197 12.59 4.94 -1.98
N TRP A 198 12.41 3.80 -1.32
CA TRP A 198 12.87 3.58 0.04
C TRP A 198 14.37 3.76 0.20
N SER A 199 15.17 3.27 -0.76
CA SER A 199 16.61 3.47 -0.79
C SER A 199 16.99 4.95 -0.91
N ARG A 200 16.29 5.72 -1.77
CA ARG A 200 16.55 7.16 -1.92
C ARG A 200 16.13 7.99 -0.71
N LEU A 201 15.09 7.56 0.00
CA LEU A 201 14.65 8.17 1.25
C LEU A 201 15.69 8.05 2.37
N ASP A 202 16.57 7.04 2.34
CA ASP A 202 17.64 6.86 3.33
C ASP A 202 18.57 8.08 3.48
N HIS A 203 18.73 8.82 2.40
CA HIS A 203 19.63 9.98 2.36
C HIS A 203 18.98 11.31 2.79
N VAL A 204 17.64 11.35 2.88
CA VAL A 204 16.90 12.62 3.02
C VAL A 204 15.80 12.56 4.10
N ALA A 205 15.56 11.40 4.70
CA ALA A 205 14.45 11.18 5.63
C ALA A 205 14.87 10.41 6.87
N THR A 206 14.28 10.73 8.01
CA THR A 206 14.19 9.80 9.14
C THR A 206 13.15 8.74 8.78
N ARG A 207 13.59 7.53 8.44
CA ARG A 207 12.72 6.44 8.01
C ARG A 207 12.66 5.31 9.03
N VAL A 208 11.50 4.70 9.17
CA VAL A 208 11.26 3.57 10.06
C VAL A 208 10.44 2.50 9.34
N SER A 209 10.87 1.24 9.42
CA SER A 209 10.00 0.10 9.16
C SER A 209 9.33 -0.31 10.47
N SER A 210 8.03 -0.63 10.45
CA SER A 210 7.27 -0.88 11.68
C SER A 210 6.32 -2.06 11.55
N THR A 211 6.42 -3.02 12.48
CA THR A 211 5.50 -4.14 12.60
C THR A 211 4.12 -3.74 13.15
N ALA A 212 4.00 -2.54 13.71
CA ALA A 212 2.73 -2.03 14.25
C ALA A 212 1.77 -1.57 13.14
N ILE A 213 2.27 -1.28 11.95
CA ILE A 213 1.47 -0.85 10.81
C ILE A 213 1.31 -2.03 9.85
N ARG A 214 0.13 -2.63 9.83
CA ARG A 214 -0.17 -3.84 9.06
C ARG A 214 -1.31 -3.60 8.11
N VAL A 215 -1.23 -4.16 6.90
CA VAL A 215 -2.32 -4.19 5.93
C VAL A 215 -2.50 -5.61 5.42
N ARG A 216 -3.69 -5.93 4.88
CA ARG A 216 -3.98 -7.22 4.26
C ARG A 216 -4.16 -7.04 2.78
N THR A 217 -3.40 -7.78 1.99
CA THR A 217 -3.49 -7.76 0.53
C THR A 217 -4.01 -9.08 -0.01
N SER A 218 -4.55 -9.05 -1.22
CA SER A 218 -4.93 -10.26 -1.96
C SER A 218 -3.72 -11.16 -2.20
N ALA A 219 -3.92 -12.46 -2.01
CA ALA A 219 -2.90 -13.48 -2.22
C ALA A 219 -2.96 -14.11 -3.63
N ARG A 220 -3.45 -13.36 -4.61
CA ARG A 220 -3.49 -13.87 -5.99
C ARG A 220 -2.10 -14.27 -6.49
N LEU A 221 -2.02 -15.41 -7.17
CA LEU A 221 -0.78 -15.94 -7.73
C LEU A 221 -0.41 -15.31 -9.09
N VAL A 222 -1.35 -14.63 -9.72
CA VAL A 222 -1.14 -13.92 -11.00
C VAL A 222 -1.23 -12.42 -10.77
N GLY A 223 -0.08 -11.75 -10.79
CA GLY A 223 0.02 -10.31 -10.58
C GLY A 223 -0.25 -9.49 -11.84
N ARG A 224 -0.58 -8.21 -11.66
CA ARG A 224 -0.70 -7.21 -12.74
C ARG A 224 0.66 -6.61 -13.12
N ALA A 225 1.66 -6.71 -12.24
CA ALA A 225 3.03 -6.26 -12.48
C ALA A 225 3.96 -7.45 -12.75
N PRO A 226 4.82 -7.38 -13.77
CA PRO A 226 5.89 -8.37 -13.96
C PRO A 226 6.83 -8.36 -12.75
N ALA A 227 7.23 -9.53 -12.25
CA ALA A 227 8.13 -9.66 -11.09
C ALA A 227 7.66 -8.90 -9.83
N GLY A 228 6.33 -8.80 -9.60
CA GLY A 228 5.72 -8.17 -8.42
C GLY A 228 5.40 -9.18 -7.32
N PHE A 229 4.76 -8.69 -6.27
CA PHE A 229 4.37 -9.42 -5.06
C PHE A 229 3.72 -10.79 -5.30
N ALA A 230 2.84 -10.92 -6.32
CA ALA A 230 2.22 -12.19 -6.68
C ALA A 230 3.22 -13.28 -7.09
N GLN A 231 4.36 -12.91 -7.67
CA GLN A 231 5.41 -13.87 -8.02
C GLN A 231 6.14 -14.39 -6.78
N ASP A 232 6.31 -13.55 -5.76
CA ASP A 232 6.87 -13.98 -4.48
C ASP A 232 5.94 -14.96 -3.77
N ILE A 233 4.63 -14.70 -3.77
CA ILE A 233 3.62 -15.63 -3.24
C ILE A 233 3.65 -16.95 -4.01
N ALA A 234 3.68 -16.93 -5.34
CA ALA A 234 3.73 -18.14 -6.15
C ALA A 234 4.98 -18.99 -5.87
N ARG A 235 6.12 -18.36 -5.63
CA ARG A 235 7.36 -19.03 -5.27
C ARG A 235 7.24 -19.71 -3.90
N ILE A 236 6.65 -19.07 -2.91
CA ILE A 236 6.43 -19.62 -1.57
C ILE A 236 5.47 -20.79 -1.65
N ALA A 237 4.36 -20.68 -2.37
CA ALA A 237 3.39 -21.75 -2.57
C ALA A 237 4.03 -22.98 -3.25
N GLY A 238 4.80 -22.79 -4.32
CA GLY A 238 5.51 -23.88 -5.03
C GLY A 238 6.60 -24.54 -4.19
N ALA A 239 7.32 -23.79 -3.35
CA ALA A 239 8.29 -24.35 -2.40
C ALA A 239 7.60 -25.23 -1.33
N GLY A 240 6.41 -24.83 -0.88
CA GLY A 240 5.58 -25.59 0.07
C GLY A 240 5.16 -26.95 -0.50
N GLU A 241 4.70 -27.02 -1.74
CA GLU A 241 4.30 -28.25 -2.41
C GLU A 241 5.48 -29.23 -2.60
N SER A 242 6.65 -28.69 -2.99
CA SER A 242 7.87 -29.50 -3.13
C SER A 242 8.34 -30.11 -1.80
N SER A 243 8.16 -29.40 -0.69
CA SER A 243 8.51 -29.87 0.65
C SER A 243 7.58 -31.01 1.13
N ILE A 244 6.27 -30.92 0.82
CA ILE A 244 5.32 -32.01 1.15
C ILE A 244 5.63 -33.25 0.33
N ALA A 245 5.86 -33.12 -0.97
CA ALA A 245 6.21 -34.25 -1.83
C ALA A 245 7.47 -34.98 -1.34
N ALA A 246 8.47 -34.20 -0.90
CA ALA A 246 9.70 -34.77 -0.33
C ALA A 246 9.49 -35.48 1.03
N SER A 247 8.58 -34.97 1.88
CA SER A 247 8.23 -35.59 3.16
C SER A 247 7.47 -36.90 2.96
N VAL A 248 6.44 -36.89 2.10
CA VAL A 248 5.64 -38.09 1.77
C VAL A 248 6.51 -39.18 1.13
N ALA A 249 7.46 -38.79 0.25
CA ALA A 249 8.41 -39.74 -0.35
C ALA A 249 9.34 -40.38 0.68
N ARG A 250 9.76 -39.66 1.72
CA ARG A 250 10.60 -40.20 2.80
C ARG A 250 9.83 -41.16 3.71
N GLU A 251 8.56 -40.88 4.03
CA GLU A 251 7.71 -41.75 4.82
C GLU A 251 7.39 -43.07 4.08
N ALA A 252 7.17 -42.98 2.76
CA ALA A 252 6.96 -44.17 1.92
C ALA A 252 8.20 -45.04 1.74
N THR A 253 9.41 -44.53 2.03
CA THR A 253 10.66 -45.28 1.90
C THR A 253 11.05 -45.98 3.23
N VAL A 254 10.40 -45.64 4.34
CA VAL A 254 10.67 -46.19 5.68
C VAL A 254 9.65 -47.29 6.08
N ALA A 255 8.59 -47.47 5.28
CA ALA A 255 7.59 -48.55 5.43
C ALA A 255 7.90 -49.71 4.49
#